data_ee5c5a6d0b724eb7c9cec5b543709011
#
_entry.id   ee5c5a6d0b724eb7c9cec5b543709011
#
_cell.length_a   1.000
_cell.length_b   1.000
_cell.length_c   1.000
_cell.angle_alpha   90.00
_cell.angle_beta   90.00
_cell.angle_gamma   90.00
#
_symmetry.space_group_name_H-M   'P 1'
#
loop_
_entity.id
_entity.type
_entity.pdbx_description
1 polymer ?
#
loop_
_entity_poly.entity_id
_entity_poly.type
_entity_poly.pdbx_seq_one_letter_code
_entity_poly.pdbx_strand_id
1 'polypeptide(L)'
;MTIGFDGKRLYDNKTGLGNYSRTLFNRLLQFYPEEEYKIFVHQKYFEDSQYKYPAFVDRTIVSDAFSADLWRFKGVEEDIAQHGINVFHGLSNEVPELPSGIKKVVTIHDVIFHKLPKTFPFIDRQMYSYKTKKACHIADAVIAVSEQTKQDLIELTKTPEEKIHVVYPTWNKEYEHECNYVLKEEYFARYGLPRDFVLYVGAVSKRKNFLRLLEAMNLPENQDKHLVAVSNGGDEYGAAEEYIYDKQLEGRVFFLKDLPWYELPIIYHMSQGLVYPSLYEGFGLPILEALRCGKPVITSNLSSMPEVGGDACIFIDPTNVEEISAAINFIYYNLELAAEIKTKAMHQIQKFNPQKMTQKMMDVYRSL
;
A
#
# COMPACT_ATOMS: atom_id res chain seq x y z
N MET A 1 13.82 17.05 17.51
CA MET A 1 12.52 17.72 17.26
C MET A 1 11.38 16.85 17.70
N THR A 2 10.19 17.43 17.97
CA THR A 2 9.00 16.67 18.32
C THR A 2 8.07 16.58 17.11
N ILE A 3 7.78 15.35 16.65
CA ILE A 3 6.97 15.08 15.45
C ILE A 3 5.65 14.43 15.86
N GLY A 4 4.54 15.08 15.52
CA GLY A 4 3.19 14.59 15.75
C GLY A 4 2.62 13.86 14.52
N PHE A 5 1.81 12.81 14.73
CA PHE A 5 1.17 12.04 13.67
C PHE A 5 -0.33 11.88 13.90
N ASP A 6 -1.11 11.90 12.81
CA ASP A 6 -2.50 11.45 12.83
C ASP A 6 -2.54 9.92 13.03
N GLY A 7 -3.05 9.48 14.18
CA GLY A 7 -3.09 8.07 14.58
C GLY A 7 -4.19 7.24 13.92
N LYS A 8 -5.18 7.84 13.27
CA LYS A 8 -6.32 7.09 12.70
C LYS A 8 -5.86 5.92 11.82
N ARG A 9 -4.92 6.15 10.91
CA ARG A 9 -4.43 5.09 10.00
C ARG A 9 -3.51 4.10 10.69
N LEU A 10 -2.83 4.49 11.75
CA LEU A 10 -1.99 3.60 12.54
C LEU A 10 -2.84 2.55 13.27
N TYR A 11 -3.98 2.94 13.82
CA TYR A 11 -4.81 2.11 14.69
C TYR A 11 -6.03 1.47 14.01
N ASP A 12 -6.67 2.17 13.07
CA ASP A 12 -7.97 1.77 12.50
C ASP A 12 -7.91 1.49 10.99
N ASN A 13 -6.78 0.98 10.47
CA ASN A 13 -6.73 0.66 9.05
C ASN A 13 -5.98 -0.64 8.75
N LYS A 14 -6.70 -1.60 8.13
CA LYS A 14 -6.18 -2.93 7.73
C LYS A 14 -5.63 -2.97 6.29
N THR A 15 -5.72 -1.87 5.54
CA THR A 15 -5.33 -1.78 4.13
C THR A 15 -3.90 -1.24 3.96
N GLY A 16 -3.47 -1.04 2.72
CA GLY A 16 -2.16 -0.45 2.38
C GLY A 16 -1.86 0.87 3.07
N LEU A 17 -2.88 1.72 3.34
CA LEU A 17 -2.70 2.99 4.05
C LEU A 17 -2.24 2.78 5.49
N GLY A 18 -2.84 1.83 6.20
CA GLY A 18 -2.43 1.46 7.56
C GLY A 18 -1.05 0.79 7.56
N ASN A 19 -0.79 -0.08 6.60
CA ASN A 19 0.51 -0.72 6.44
C ASN A 19 1.63 0.32 6.23
N TYR A 20 1.43 1.27 5.31
CA TYR A 20 2.35 2.40 5.11
C TYR A 20 2.58 3.18 6.41
N SER A 21 1.50 3.57 7.10
CA SER A 21 1.60 4.41 8.31
C SER A 21 2.39 3.71 9.42
N ARG A 22 2.11 2.43 9.68
CA ARG A 22 2.84 1.62 10.68
C ARG A 22 4.28 1.37 10.28
N THR A 23 4.53 1.09 8.99
CA THR A 23 5.88 0.89 8.48
C THR A 23 6.71 2.15 8.63
N LEU A 24 6.20 3.31 8.18
CA LEU A 24 6.88 4.59 8.33
C LEU A 24 7.23 4.87 9.80
N PHE A 25 6.25 4.75 10.69
CA PHE A 25 6.46 5.04 12.10
C PHE A 25 7.48 4.10 12.76
N ASN A 26 7.39 2.78 12.50
CA ASN A 26 8.37 1.80 12.97
C ASN A 26 9.78 2.09 12.45
N ARG A 27 9.92 2.48 11.18
CA ARG A 27 11.23 2.79 10.59
C ARG A 27 11.81 4.10 11.12
N LEU A 28 10.99 5.10 11.42
CA LEU A 28 11.42 6.32 12.10
C LEU A 28 11.95 5.99 13.51
N LEU A 29 11.23 5.19 14.29
CA LEU A 29 11.70 4.74 15.61
C LEU A 29 13.01 3.95 15.54
N GLN A 30 13.19 3.17 14.47
CA GLN A 30 14.39 2.36 14.28
C GLN A 30 15.63 3.18 13.92
N PHE A 31 15.49 4.15 13.00
CA PHE A 31 16.63 4.87 12.44
C PHE A 31 16.87 6.25 13.04
N TYR A 32 15.88 6.83 13.74
CA TYR A 32 15.93 8.14 14.38
C TYR A 32 15.33 8.07 15.80
N PRO A 33 15.87 7.18 16.68
CA PRO A 33 15.33 7.00 18.04
C PRO A 33 15.53 8.23 18.94
N GLU A 34 16.42 9.15 18.55
CA GLU A 34 16.71 10.39 19.27
C GLU A 34 15.64 11.46 19.13
N GLU A 35 14.75 11.34 18.12
CA GLU A 35 13.67 12.27 17.91
C GLU A 35 12.45 11.91 18.79
N GLU A 36 11.68 12.90 19.19
CA GLU A 36 10.45 12.66 19.95
C GLU A 36 9.26 12.50 18.99
N TYR A 37 8.48 11.44 19.20
CA TYR A 37 7.30 11.14 18.38
C TYR A 37 6.04 11.08 19.22
N LYS A 38 4.95 11.72 18.76
CA LYS A 38 3.64 11.67 19.38
C LYS A 38 2.56 11.28 18.38
N ILE A 39 1.63 10.43 18.80
CA ILE A 39 0.52 9.95 17.98
C ILE A 39 -0.77 10.50 18.58
N PHE A 40 -1.52 11.25 17.80
CA PHE A 40 -2.81 11.80 18.21
C PHE A 40 -3.94 10.94 17.64
N VAL A 41 -4.80 10.39 18.50
CA VAL A 41 -5.87 9.50 18.07
C VAL A 41 -7.11 9.69 18.93
N HIS A 42 -8.27 9.58 18.32
CA HIS A 42 -9.53 9.53 19.07
C HIS A 42 -9.76 8.14 19.66
N GLN A 43 -10.34 8.08 20.88
CA GLN A 43 -10.63 6.86 21.63
C GLN A 43 -11.33 5.78 20.80
N LYS A 44 -12.33 6.15 19.98
CA LYS A 44 -13.02 5.25 19.04
C LYS A 44 -12.10 4.40 18.16
N TYR A 45 -10.99 4.97 17.67
CA TYR A 45 -10.04 4.25 16.81
C TYR A 45 -8.98 3.51 17.60
N PHE A 46 -8.73 3.94 18.85
CA PHE A 46 -7.73 3.35 19.71
C PHE A 46 -8.23 2.10 20.44
N GLU A 47 -9.43 2.14 21.03
CA GLU A 47 -9.93 1.06 21.92
C GLU A 47 -10.08 -0.28 21.18
N ASP A 48 -10.67 -0.28 20.00
CA ASP A 48 -10.94 -1.49 19.21
C ASP A 48 -9.75 -1.93 18.34
N SER A 49 -8.63 -1.22 18.43
CA SER A 49 -7.47 -1.51 17.57
C SER A 49 -6.72 -2.76 18.00
N GLN A 50 -6.45 -3.63 17.02
CA GLN A 50 -5.51 -4.76 17.18
C GLN A 50 -4.03 -4.34 17.07
N TYR A 51 -3.75 -3.08 16.70
CA TYR A 51 -2.39 -2.56 16.45
C TYR A 51 -1.82 -1.77 17.63
N LYS A 52 -2.18 -2.15 18.85
CA LYS A 52 -1.66 -1.54 20.10
C LYS A 52 -0.27 -2.07 20.44
N TYR A 53 0.70 -1.80 19.57
CA TYR A 53 2.10 -2.13 19.87
C TYR A 53 2.62 -1.26 21.02
N PRO A 54 3.40 -1.80 21.99
CA PRO A 54 3.90 -1.01 23.12
C PRO A 54 4.59 0.28 22.69
N ALA A 55 5.46 0.21 21.70
CA ALA A 55 6.19 1.37 21.18
C ALA A 55 5.27 2.48 20.59
N PHE A 56 4.04 2.14 20.18
CA PHE A 56 3.05 3.13 19.74
C PHE A 56 2.26 3.67 20.92
N VAL A 57 1.78 2.77 21.81
CA VAL A 57 0.94 3.13 22.95
C VAL A 57 1.64 4.14 23.85
N ASP A 58 2.93 3.92 24.15
CA ASP A 58 3.73 4.82 25.00
C ASP A 58 3.88 6.25 24.44
N ARG A 59 3.55 6.44 23.16
CA ARG A 59 3.64 7.74 22.45
C ARG A 59 2.30 8.30 22.06
N THR A 60 1.21 7.64 22.46
CA THR A 60 -0.14 7.98 22.02
C THR A 60 -0.85 8.88 22.99
N ILE A 61 -1.43 9.94 22.45
CA ILE A 61 -2.32 10.86 23.10
C ILE A 61 -3.73 10.54 22.61
N VAL A 62 -4.57 10.05 23.53
CA VAL A 62 -5.93 9.62 23.22
C VAL A 62 -6.90 10.72 23.62
N SER A 63 -7.73 11.16 22.67
CA SER A 63 -8.80 12.10 22.93
C SER A 63 -10.13 11.37 23.11
N ASP A 64 -10.92 11.78 24.10
CA ASP A 64 -12.27 11.31 24.42
C ASP A 64 -13.37 12.27 23.93
N ALA A 65 -13.04 13.19 23.04
CA ALA A 65 -13.96 14.15 22.46
C ALA A 65 -15.26 13.47 21.95
N PHE A 66 -16.40 14.15 22.04
CA PHE A 66 -17.72 13.59 21.72
C PHE A 66 -17.81 13.00 20.29
N SER A 67 -17.08 13.55 19.30
CA SER A 67 -17.12 13.13 17.90
C SER A 67 -15.72 13.00 17.31
N ALA A 68 -15.36 11.79 16.87
CA ALA A 68 -14.08 11.50 16.24
C ALA A 68 -13.81 12.34 14.98
N ASP A 69 -14.84 12.54 14.16
CA ASP A 69 -14.69 13.31 12.92
C ASP A 69 -14.57 14.81 13.19
N LEU A 70 -15.38 15.35 14.11
CA LEU A 70 -15.26 16.76 14.51
C LEU A 70 -13.93 17.05 15.19
N TRP A 71 -13.47 16.16 16.07
CA TRP A 71 -12.19 16.29 16.74
C TRP A 71 -11.03 16.34 15.73
N ARG A 72 -11.01 15.47 14.73
CA ARG A 72 -9.96 15.48 13.70
C ARG A 72 -9.91 16.78 12.89
N PHE A 73 -11.03 17.50 12.78
CA PHE A 73 -11.10 18.74 11.99
C PHE A 73 -10.95 20.01 12.83
N LYS A 74 -11.37 20.00 14.10
CA LYS A 74 -11.46 21.21 14.95
C LYS A 74 -11.07 21.02 16.41
N GLY A 75 -10.68 19.83 16.85
CA GLY A 75 -10.32 19.59 18.26
C GLY A 75 -8.88 19.15 18.43
N VAL A 76 -8.34 18.47 17.43
CA VAL A 76 -6.96 17.95 17.48
C VAL A 76 -5.91 19.07 17.56
N GLU A 77 -6.22 20.26 17.07
CA GLU A 77 -5.34 21.43 17.13
C GLU A 77 -5.02 21.87 18.57
N GLU A 78 -6.00 21.78 19.47
CA GLU A 78 -5.81 22.09 20.89
C GLU A 78 -4.89 21.07 21.57
N ASP A 79 -5.12 19.78 21.30
CA ASP A 79 -4.27 18.69 21.81
C ASP A 79 -2.83 18.83 21.28
N ILE A 80 -2.66 19.12 20.00
CA ILE A 80 -1.33 19.30 19.37
C ILE A 80 -0.60 20.49 19.96
N ALA A 81 -1.30 21.64 20.17
CA ALA A 81 -0.70 22.86 20.68
C ALA A 81 -0.13 22.69 22.11
N GLN A 82 -0.73 21.80 22.93
CA GLN A 82 -0.30 21.55 24.32
C GLN A 82 0.92 20.64 24.43
N HIS A 83 1.37 20.00 23.33
CA HIS A 83 2.39 18.94 23.37
C HIS A 83 3.73 19.35 22.73
N GLY A 84 3.95 20.63 22.42
CA GLY A 84 5.24 21.13 21.93
C GLY A 84 5.65 20.56 20.57
N ILE A 85 4.69 20.28 19.68
CA ILE A 85 4.94 19.71 18.36
C ILE A 85 5.62 20.73 17.45
N ASN A 86 6.73 20.36 16.81
CA ASN A 86 7.40 21.18 15.80
C ASN A 86 6.80 20.92 14.41
N VAL A 87 6.59 19.62 14.07
CA VAL A 87 6.04 19.17 12.79
C VAL A 87 4.88 18.24 13.04
N PHE A 88 3.73 18.46 12.40
CA PHE A 88 2.61 17.52 12.41
C PHE A 88 2.43 16.89 11.03
N HIS A 89 2.40 15.57 10.96
CA HIS A 89 2.29 14.81 9.73
C HIS A 89 0.93 14.09 9.63
N GLY A 90 0.10 14.55 8.69
CA GLY A 90 -1.10 13.85 8.26
C GLY A 90 -0.75 12.70 7.31
N LEU A 91 -0.93 11.46 7.76
CA LEU A 91 -0.45 10.27 7.05
C LEU A 91 -1.30 9.83 5.84
N SER A 92 -2.43 10.48 5.58
CA SER A 92 -3.36 10.03 4.53
C SER A 92 -4.30 11.14 4.05
N ASN A 93 -3.87 11.89 3.04
CA ASN A 93 -4.64 12.88 2.29
C ASN A 93 -5.33 14.00 3.10
N GLU A 94 -5.09 14.06 4.40
CA GLU A 94 -5.71 15.04 5.31
C GLU A 94 -4.67 15.53 6.32
N VAL A 95 -4.71 16.83 6.61
CA VAL A 95 -3.98 17.47 7.69
C VAL A 95 -4.88 18.57 8.28
N PRO A 96 -4.94 18.75 9.62
CA PRO A 96 -5.72 19.81 10.24
C PRO A 96 -5.10 21.19 10.00
N GLU A 97 -5.92 22.21 10.18
CA GLU A 97 -5.41 23.57 10.35
C GLU A 97 -4.79 23.66 11.74
N LEU A 98 -3.55 24.17 11.85
CA LEU A 98 -2.81 24.24 13.10
C LEU A 98 -2.37 25.67 13.37
N PRO A 99 -2.13 26.04 14.65
CA PRO A 99 -1.58 27.34 15.02
C PRO A 99 -0.27 27.65 14.29
N SER A 100 0.01 28.95 14.13
CA SER A 100 1.28 29.41 13.58
C SER A 100 2.44 28.89 14.45
N GLY A 101 3.49 28.38 13.80
CA GLY A 101 4.66 27.79 14.47
C GLY A 101 4.72 26.28 14.44
N ILE A 102 3.62 25.59 14.13
CA ILE A 102 3.62 24.14 13.89
C ILE A 102 3.62 23.89 12.38
N LYS A 103 4.65 23.23 11.88
CA LYS A 103 4.77 22.88 10.47
C LYS A 103 3.88 21.71 10.11
N LYS A 104 3.21 21.77 8.96
CA LYS A 104 2.24 20.78 8.49
C LYS A 104 2.80 20.02 7.31
N VAL A 105 2.88 18.71 7.45
CA VAL A 105 3.23 17.77 6.38
C VAL A 105 2.03 16.87 6.09
N VAL A 106 1.79 16.57 4.81
CA VAL A 106 0.73 15.61 4.43
C VAL A 106 1.27 14.61 3.43
N THR A 107 1.01 13.32 3.65
CA THR A 107 1.24 12.28 2.64
C THR A 107 0.00 12.11 1.77
N ILE A 108 0.19 12.19 0.46
CA ILE A 108 -0.82 11.86 -0.55
C ILE A 108 -0.43 10.55 -1.21
N HIS A 109 -1.31 9.56 -1.06
CA HIS A 109 -1.08 8.21 -1.59
C HIS A 109 -1.46 8.08 -3.05
N ASP A 110 -2.53 8.72 -3.46
CA ASP A 110 -3.02 8.72 -4.84
C ASP A 110 -4.08 9.81 -5.05
N VAL A 111 -4.47 9.97 -6.31
CA VAL A 111 -5.61 10.78 -6.73
C VAL A 111 -6.51 9.96 -7.68
N ILE A 112 -6.72 8.69 -7.36
CA ILE A 112 -7.48 7.72 -8.17
C ILE A 112 -8.86 8.25 -8.53
N PHE A 113 -9.54 8.92 -7.59
CA PHE A 113 -10.85 9.54 -7.80
C PHE A 113 -10.87 10.57 -8.97
N HIS A 114 -9.70 11.11 -9.32
CA HIS A 114 -9.51 12.02 -10.45
C HIS A 114 -9.15 11.27 -11.73
N LYS A 115 -8.26 10.29 -11.66
CA LYS A 115 -7.75 9.52 -12.81
C LYS A 115 -8.75 8.47 -13.31
N LEU A 116 -9.47 7.82 -12.39
CA LEU A 116 -10.50 6.83 -12.69
C LEU A 116 -11.89 7.28 -12.16
N PRO A 117 -12.44 8.39 -12.66
CA PRO A 117 -13.64 9.02 -12.10
C PRO A 117 -14.89 8.12 -12.14
N LYS A 118 -14.93 7.13 -13.04
CA LYS A 118 -16.07 6.20 -13.18
C LYS A 118 -16.09 5.13 -12.06
N THR A 119 -15.04 4.99 -11.27
CA THR A 119 -14.95 4.03 -10.16
C THR A 119 -15.39 4.63 -8.82
N PHE A 120 -15.78 5.91 -8.80
CA PHE A 120 -16.24 6.61 -7.61
C PHE A 120 -17.59 7.29 -7.85
N PRO A 121 -18.50 7.28 -6.85
CA PRO A 121 -19.69 8.12 -6.85
C PRO A 121 -19.32 9.60 -7.03
N PHE A 122 -20.16 10.37 -7.71
CA PHE A 122 -19.86 11.77 -8.01
C PHE A 122 -19.62 12.61 -6.75
N ILE A 123 -20.42 12.43 -5.70
CA ILE A 123 -20.31 13.17 -4.45
C ILE A 123 -18.99 12.87 -3.76
N ASP A 124 -18.62 11.59 -3.64
CA ASP A 124 -17.36 11.16 -3.02
C ASP A 124 -16.15 11.73 -3.76
N ARG A 125 -16.21 11.73 -5.10
CA ARG A 125 -15.16 12.31 -5.94
C ARG A 125 -14.96 13.79 -5.68
N GLN A 126 -16.05 14.56 -5.55
CA GLN A 126 -15.96 15.99 -5.22
C GLN A 126 -15.40 16.22 -3.83
N MET A 127 -15.84 15.42 -2.86
CA MET A 127 -15.35 15.48 -1.50
C MET A 127 -13.85 15.15 -1.41
N TYR A 128 -13.39 14.08 -2.05
CA TYR A 128 -11.96 13.72 -2.09
C TYR A 128 -11.13 14.79 -2.80
N SER A 129 -11.63 15.33 -3.92
CA SER A 129 -10.97 16.43 -4.63
C SER A 129 -10.79 17.66 -3.74
N TYR A 130 -11.86 18.07 -3.05
CA TYR A 130 -11.82 19.20 -2.13
C TYR A 130 -10.82 18.97 -0.99
N LYS A 131 -10.89 17.80 -0.32
CA LYS A 131 -10.00 17.45 0.80
C LYS A 131 -8.54 17.43 0.38
N THR A 132 -8.21 16.79 -0.73
CA THR A 132 -6.85 16.72 -1.26
C THR A 132 -6.32 18.12 -1.62
N LYS A 133 -7.11 18.94 -2.33
CA LYS A 133 -6.73 20.31 -2.65
C LYS A 133 -6.51 21.16 -1.39
N LYS A 134 -7.41 21.06 -0.41
CA LYS A 134 -7.28 21.76 0.87
C LYS A 134 -5.99 21.32 1.59
N ALA A 135 -5.75 20.03 1.73
CA ALA A 135 -4.57 19.50 2.41
C ALA A 135 -3.27 19.97 1.74
N CYS A 136 -3.18 19.88 0.41
CA CYS A 136 -2.03 20.38 -0.34
C CYS A 136 -1.83 21.90 -0.20
N HIS A 137 -2.91 22.66 -0.10
CA HIS A 137 -2.86 24.11 0.05
C HIS A 137 -2.31 24.52 1.42
N ILE A 138 -2.84 23.94 2.51
CA ILE A 138 -2.50 24.33 3.89
C ILE A 138 -1.21 23.69 4.42
N ALA A 139 -0.76 22.56 3.88
CA ALA A 139 0.48 21.90 4.28
C ALA A 139 1.70 22.79 3.93
N ASP A 140 2.76 22.76 4.74
CA ASP A 140 4.05 23.37 4.44
C ASP A 140 4.86 22.51 3.47
N ALA A 141 4.74 21.16 3.57
CA ALA A 141 5.26 20.21 2.60
C ALA A 141 4.25 19.10 2.29
N VAL A 142 4.26 18.61 1.05
CA VAL A 142 3.42 17.51 0.56
C VAL A 142 4.33 16.34 0.20
N ILE A 143 4.08 15.18 0.78
CA ILE A 143 4.77 13.94 0.44
C ILE A 143 3.96 13.20 -0.61
N ALA A 144 4.53 12.99 -1.78
CA ALA A 144 4.01 12.10 -2.81
C ALA A 144 4.71 10.73 -2.70
N VAL A 145 3.94 9.64 -2.79
CA VAL A 145 4.47 8.28 -2.65
C VAL A 145 5.16 7.75 -3.91
N SER A 146 5.08 8.49 -5.03
CA SER A 146 5.73 8.19 -6.30
C SER A 146 5.88 9.45 -7.15
N GLU A 147 6.73 9.41 -8.18
CA GLU A 147 6.80 10.49 -9.18
C GLU A 147 5.47 10.63 -9.93
N GLN A 148 4.80 9.50 -10.20
CA GLN A 148 3.46 9.53 -10.80
C GLN A 148 2.47 10.30 -9.91
N THR A 149 2.43 10.03 -8.61
CA THR A 149 1.56 10.76 -7.67
C THR A 149 1.93 12.24 -7.60
N LYS A 150 3.22 12.60 -7.66
CA LYS A 150 3.67 14.00 -7.73
C LYS A 150 3.11 14.70 -8.96
N GLN A 151 3.25 14.10 -10.14
CA GLN A 151 2.72 14.66 -11.40
C GLN A 151 1.20 14.85 -11.34
N ASP A 152 0.49 13.84 -10.86
CA ASP A 152 -0.96 13.90 -10.72
C ASP A 152 -1.43 14.98 -9.74
N LEU A 153 -0.66 15.22 -8.66
CA LEU A 153 -0.94 16.28 -7.71
C LEU A 153 -0.73 17.67 -8.34
N ILE A 154 0.34 17.87 -9.08
CA ILE A 154 0.59 19.13 -9.80
C ILE A 154 -0.58 19.42 -10.75
N GLU A 155 -1.00 18.41 -11.51
CA GLU A 155 -2.13 18.53 -12.44
C GLU A 155 -3.44 18.91 -11.73
N LEU A 156 -3.79 18.17 -10.65
CA LEU A 156 -5.07 18.31 -9.96
C LEU A 156 -5.15 19.54 -9.07
N THR A 157 -4.09 19.81 -8.30
CA THR A 157 -4.13 20.77 -7.19
C THR A 157 -3.46 22.10 -7.51
N LYS A 158 -2.64 22.14 -8.57
CA LYS A 158 -1.76 23.27 -8.90
C LYS A 158 -0.80 23.64 -7.76
N THR A 159 -0.48 22.68 -6.89
CA THR A 159 0.52 22.85 -5.84
C THR A 159 1.89 23.10 -6.47
N PRO A 160 2.66 24.09 -6.02
CA PRO A 160 4.01 24.34 -6.51
C PRO A 160 4.90 23.10 -6.38
N GLU A 161 5.70 22.82 -7.40
CA GLU A 161 6.49 21.60 -7.47
C GLU A 161 7.50 21.49 -6.32
N GLU A 162 8.10 22.60 -5.91
CA GLU A 162 9.06 22.68 -4.82
C GLU A 162 8.48 22.30 -3.45
N LYS A 163 7.15 22.34 -3.31
CA LYS A 163 6.42 21.93 -2.11
C LYS A 163 6.15 20.43 -2.07
N ILE A 164 6.28 19.72 -3.20
CA ILE A 164 5.97 18.30 -3.33
C ILE A 164 7.26 17.47 -3.33
N HIS A 165 7.45 16.68 -2.28
CA HIS A 165 8.62 15.82 -2.10
C HIS A 165 8.24 14.37 -2.36
N VAL A 166 8.96 13.68 -3.24
CA VAL A 166 8.76 12.24 -3.46
C VAL A 166 9.52 11.47 -2.41
N VAL A 167 8.77 10.78 -1.54
CA VAL A 167 9.31 9.86 -0.55
C VAL A 167 8.65 8.50 -0.76
N TYR A 168 9.38 7.59 -1.37
CA TYR A 168 8.88 6.26 -1.69
C TYR A 168 8.52 5.47 -0.43
N PRO A 169 7.40 4.73 -0.42
CA PRO A 169 7.13 3.71 0.58
C PRO A 169 8.22 2.63 0.60
N THR A 170 8.32 1.93 1.72
CA THR A 170 9.22 0.79 1.88
C THR A 170 8.46 -0.42 2.39
N TRP A 171 9.13 -1.57 2.44
CA TRP A 171 8.59 -2.82 2.97
C TRP A 171 8.62 -2.86 4.50
N ASN A 172 7.73 -3.65 5.07
CA ASN A 172 7.69 -3.94 6.50
C ASN A 172 8.83 -4.90 6.89
N LYS A 173 9.27 -4.88 8.16
CA LYS A 173 10.39 -5.70 8.65
C LYS A 173 10.14 -7.21 8.48
N GLU A 174 8.90 -7.66 8.44
CA GLU A 174 8.55 -9.07 8.26
C GLU A 174 9.00 -9.62 6.90
N TYR A 175 9.14 -8.75 5.89
CA TYR A 175 9.71 -9.12 4.59
C TYR A 175 11.24 -9.28 4.60
N GLU A 176 11.91 -9.03 5.73
CA GLU A 176 13.35 -9.22 5.89
C GLU A 176 13.71 -10.63 6.38
N HIS A 177 12.73 -11.40 6.84
CA HIS A 177 12.92 -12.76 7.30
C HIS A 177 13.00 -13.76 6.15
N GLU A 178 13.92 -14.72 6.28
CA GLU A 178 14.01 -15.83 5.35
C GLU A 178 12.90 -16.86 5.63
N CYS A 179 12.32 -17.37 4.55
CA CYS A 179 11.32 -18.43 4.60
C CYS A 179 11.96 -19.78 4.27
N ASN A 180 11.98 -20.70 5.24
CA ASN A 180 12.51 -22.06 5.04
C ASN A 180 11.43 -23.04 4.53
N TYR A 181 11.89 -24.23 4.11
CA TYR A 181 11.01 -25.27 3.56
C TYR A 181 9.98 -25.78 4.58
N VAL A 182 10.37 -26.01 5.84
CA VAL A 182 9.48 -26.54 6.88
C VAL A 182 8.30 -25.59 7.11
N LEU A 183 8.58 -24.30 7.17
CA LEU A 183 7.54 -23.27 7.32
C LEU A 183 6.56 -23.27 6.15
N LYS A 184 7.05 -23.41 4.91
CA LYS A 184 6.18 -23.52 3.74
C LYS A 184 5.24 -24.71 3.79
N GLU A 185 5.74 -25.88 4.17
CA GLU A 185 4.93 -27.09 4.30
C GLU A 185 3.82 -26.94 5.34
N GLU A 186 4.11 -26.34 6.48
CA GLU A 186 3.12 -26.01 7.49
C GLU A 186 1.99 -25.12 6.92
N TYR A 187 2.36 -24.08 6.16
CA TYR A 187 1.38 -23.15 5.57
C TYR A 187 0.58 -23.76 4.42
N PHE A 188 1.18 -24.63 3.59
CA PHE A 188 0.44 -25.38 2.59
C PHE A 188 -0.67 -26.23 3.25
N ALA A 189 -0.33 -26.93 4.32
CA ALA A 189 -1.29 -27.76 5.05
C ALA A 189 -2.35 -26.91 5.77
N ARG A 190 -1.94 -25.82 6.42
CA ARG A 190 -2.81 -24.95 7.21
C ARG A 190 -3.87 -24.26 6.39
N TYR A 191 -3.52 -23.80 5.20
CA TYR A 191 -4.42 -23.03 4.32
C TYR A 191 -4.99 -23.87 3.17
N GLY A 192 -4.62 -25.14 3.05
CA GLY A 192 -5.10 -26.02 1.98
C GLY A 192 -4.71 -25.53 0.58
N LEU A 193 -3.53 -24.91 0.44
CA LEU A 193 -3.12 -24.28 -0.82
C LEU A 193 -2.54 -25.30 -1.82
N PRO A 194 -2.71 -25.07 -3.12
CA PRO A 194 -2.01 -25.84 -4.16
C PRO A 194 -0.50 -25.57 -4.09
N ARG A 195 0.31 -26.55 -4.53
CA ARG A 195 1.78 -26.44 -4.51
C ARG A 195 2.31 -25.39 -5.48
N ASP A 196 1.63 -25.25 -6.59
CA ASP A 196 1.98 -24.32 -7.65
C ASP A 196 0.86 -23.32 -7.87
N PHE A 197 1.10 -22.05 -7.63
CA PHE A 197 0.11 -21.00 -7.83
C PHE A 197 0.77 -19.64 -8.13
N VAL A 198 0.06 -18.81 -8.89
CA VAL A 198 0.31 -17.37 -8.95
C VAL A 198 -0.47 -16.66 -7.85
N LEU A 199 0.10 -15.60 -7.33
CA LEU A 199 -0.46 -14.82 -6.22
C LEU A 199 -1.08 -13.51 -6.70
N TYR A 200 -2.25 -13.19 -6.18
CA TYR A 200 -2.85 -11.86 -6.25
C TYR A 200 -3.01 -11.29 -4.84
N VAL A 201 -2.69 -10.00 -4.63
CA VAL A 201 -2.83 -9.34 -3.32
C VAL A 201 -3.58 -8.03 -3.46
N GLY A 202 -4.75 -7.94 -2.82
CA GLY A 202 -5.53 -6.72 -2.79
C GLY A 202 -7.04 -6.92 -2.82
N ALA A 203 -7.80 -5.82 -2.78
CA ALA A 203 -9.24 -5.86 -2.91
C ALA A 203 -9.65 -6.34 -4.31
N VAL A 204 -10.72 -7.13 -4.38
CA VAL A 204 -11.36 -7.52 -5.65
C VAL A 204 -12.17 -6.34 -6.17
N SER A 205 -11.58 -5.56 -7.05
CA SER A 205 -12.16 -4.30 -7.53
C SER A 205 -11.83 -4.03 -9.00
N LYS A 206 -12.67 -3.22 -9.64
CA LYS A 206 -12.50 -2.83 -11.04
C LYS A 206 -11.12 -2.22 -11.31
N ARG A 207 -10.65 -1.37 -10.41
CA ARG A 207 -9.34 -0.74 -10.53
C ARG A 207 -8.18 -1.74 -10.48
N LYS A 208 -8.29 -2.75 -9.60
CA LYS A 208 -7.27 -3.81 -9.47
C LYS A 208 -7.42 -4.92 -10.50
N ASN A 209 -8.48 -4.83 -11.32
CA ASN A 209 -8.66 -5.60 -12.54
C ASN A 209 -8.67 -7.13 -12.33
N PHE A 210 -9.27 -7.57 -11.19
CA PHE A 210 -9.27 -8.98 -10.81
C PHE A 210 -10.09 -9.86 -11.75
N LEU A 211 -11.23 -9.33 -12.27
CA LEU A 211 -12.05 -10.09 -13.22
C LEU A 211 -11.29 -10.44 -14.49
N ARG A 212 -10.47 -9.51 -15.01
CA ARG A 212 -9.64 -9.79 -16.20
C ARG A 212 -8.53 -10.81 -15.90
N LEU A 213 -8.01 -10.84 -14.68
CA LEU A 213 -7.13 -11.93 -14.26
C LEU A 213 -7.85 -13.27 -14.28
N LEU A 214 -9.11 -13.34 -13.82
CA LEU A 214 -9.92 -14.57 -13.92
C LEU A 214 -10.17 -14.97 -15.39
N GLU A 215 -10.42 -14.02 -16.28
CA GLU A 215 -10.52 -14.27 -17.73
C GLU A 215 -9.24 -14.91 -18.26
N ALA A 216 -8.07 -14.38 -17.91
CA ALA A 216 -6.79 -14.95 -18.30
C ALA A 216 -6.56 -16.36 -17.71
N MET A 217 -6.94 -16.58 -16.45
CA MET A 217 -6.87 -17.90 -15.83
C MET A 217 -7.81 -18.93 -16.48
N ASN A 218 -8.88 -18.46 -17.14
CA ASN A 218 -9.83 -19.34 -17.82
C ASN A 218 -9.40 -19.72 -19.26
N LEU A 219 -8.35 -19.13 -19.81
CA LEU A 219 -7.86 -19.51 -21.15
C LEU A 219 -7.29 -20.94 -21.14
N PRO A 220 -7.37 -21.65 -22.29
CA PRO A 220 -6.97 -23.06 -22.38
C PRO A 220 -5.55 -23.35 -21.87
N GLU A 221 -4.60 -22.45 -22.13
CA GLU A 221 -3.20 -22.59 -21.74
C GLU A 221 -2.95 -22.45 -20.22
N ASN A 222 -3.96 -22.02 -19.45
CA ASN A 222 -3.86 -21.85 -18.00
C ASN A 222 -4.71 -22.87 -17.21
N GLN A 223 -5.29 -23.87 -17.87
CA GLN A 223 -6.22 -24.81 -17.22
C GLN A 223 -5.57 -25.67 -16.11
N ASP A 224 -4.28 -25.86 -16.13
CA ASP A 224 -3.48 -26.59 -15.14
C ASP A 224 -2.94 -25.69 -14.02
N LYS A 225 -3.20 -24.38 -14.04
CA LYS A 225 -2.62 -23.40 -13.12
C LYS A 225 -3.62 -22.96 -12.06
N HIS A 226 -3.08 -22.57 -10.90
CA HIS A 226 -3.86 -22.10 -9.77
C HIS A 226 -3.59 -20.63 -9.47
N LEU A 227 -4.61 -19.96 -8.95
CA LEU A 227 -4.55 -18.58 -8.44
C LEU A 227 -4.88 -18.58 -6.96
N VAL A 228 -4.02 -18.02 -6.14
CA VAL A 228 -4.32 -17.69 -4.75
C VAL A 228 -4.49 -16.18 -4.64
N ALA A 229 -5.65 -15.74 -4.16
CA ALA A 229 -5.99 -14.34 -3.96
C ALA A 229 -6.06 -14.01 -2.47
N VAL A 230 -5.10 -13.22 -1.97
CA VAL A 230 -5.16 -12.65 -0.63
C VAL A 230 -6.03 -11.40 -0.69
N SER A 231 -7.28 -11.54 -0.22
CA SER A 231 -8.28 -10.48 -0.34
C SER A 231 -9.37 -10.61 0.72
N ASN A 232 -9.76 -9.47 1.31
CA ASN A 232 -10.89 -9.40 2.24
C ASN A 232 -12.17 -8.88 1.57
N GLY A 233 -12.29 -9.02 0.24
CA GLY A 233 -13.43 -8.58 -0.54
C GLY A 233 -13.14 -7.38 -1.44
N GLY A 234 -14.20 -6.68 -1.86
CA GLY A 234 -14.15 -5.54 -2.77
C GLY A 234 -15.49 -5.34 -3.49
N ASP A 235 -15.59 -4.27 -4.26
CA ASP A 235 -16.81 -3.90 -4.99
C ASP A 235 -17.17 -4.87 -6.15
N GLU A 236 -16.21 -5.67 -6.63
CA GLU A 236 -16.44 -6.71 -7.63
C GLU A 236 -16.35 -8.13 -7.06
N TYR A 237 -16.34 -8.29 -5.72
CA TYR A 237 -16.16 -9.62 -5.12
C TYR A 237 -17.27 -10.60 -5.52
N GLY A 238 -18.54 -10.16 -5.47
CA GLY A 238 -19.68 -11.00 -5.89
C GLY A 238 -19.64 -11.37 -7.37
N ALA A 239 -19.27 -10.44 -8.25
CA ALA A 239 -19.11 -10.73 -9.68
C ALA A 239 -17.95 -11.73 -9.94
N ALA A 240 -16.90 -11.68 -9.14
CA ALA A 240 -15.80 -12.63 -9.22
C ALA A 240 -16.24 -14.04 -8.77
N GLU A 241 -17.02 -14.16 -7.68
CA GLU A 241 -17.57 -15.45 -7.24
C GLU A 241 -18.52 -16.06 -8.30
N GLU A 242 -19.39 -15.22 -8.89
CA GLU A 242 -20.28 -15.64 -9.99
C GLU A 242 -19.47 -16.13 -11.20
N TYR A 243 -18.45 -15.40 -11.62
CA TYR A 243 -17.58 -15.79 -12.74
C TYR A 243 -16.85 -17.11 -12.45
N ILE A 244 -16.31 -17.31 -11.24
CA ILE A 244 -15.63 -18.55 -10.81
C ILE A 244 -16.58 -19.73 -10.90
N TYR A 245 -17.81 -19.59 -10.43
CA TYR A 245 -18.84 -20.62 -10.51
C TYR A 245 -19.22 -20.94 -11.95
N ASP A 246 -19.55 -19.93 -12.76
CA ASP A 246 -19.98 -20.11 -14.16
C ASP A 246 -18.89 -20.74 -15.05
N LYS A 247 -17.63 -20.48 -14.75
CA LYS A 247 -16.48 -21.01 -15.49
C LYS A 247 -15.85 -22.26 -14.85
N GLN A 248 -16.45 -22.77 -13.77
CA GLN A 248 -15.98 -23.96 -13.04
C GLN A 248 -14.52 -23.85 -12.58
N LEU A 249 -14.16 -22.69 -12.00
CA LEU A 249 -12.82 -22.37 -11.52
C LEU A 249 -12.61 -22.62 -10.02
N GLU A 250 -13.63 -23.18 -9.28
CA GLU A 250 -13.59 -23.35 -7.81
C GLU A 250 -12.42 -24.21 -7.34
N GLY A 251 -11.97 -25.17 -8.14
CA GLY A 251 -10.80 -26.00 -7.83
C GLY A 251 -9.46 -25.31 -8.16
N ARG A 252 -9.46 -24.11 -8.73
CA ARG A 252 -8.28 -23.43 -9.26
C ARG A 252 -8.06 -22.03 -8.72
N VAL A 253 -9.10 -21.41 -8.16
CA VAL A 253 -9.03 -20.06 -7.55
C VAL A 253 -9.32 -20.17 -6.07
N PHE A 254 -8.37 -19.77 -5.24
CA PHE A 254 -8.42 -19.88 -3.78
C PHE A 254 -8.37 -18.49 -3.16
N PHE A 255 -9.34 -18.17 -2.29
CA PHE A 255 -9.31 -16.91 -1.54
C PHE A 255 -8.77 -17.13 -0.13
N LEU A 256 -7.73 -16.39 0.23
CA LEU A 256 -7.26 -16.23 1.60
C LEU A 256 -7.82 -14.94 2.18
N LYS A 257 -8.84 -15.10 3.04
CA LYS A 257 -9.46 -13.99 3.80
C LYS A 257 -8.79 -13.89 5.18
N ASP A 258 -8.76 -12.67 5.72
CA ASP A 258 -8.26 -12.37 7.06
C ASP A 258 -6.87 -12.93 7.37
N LEU A 259 -6.03 -13.08 6.32
CA LEU A 259 -4.64 -13.48 6.50
C LEU A 259 -3.93 -12.44 7.41
N PRO A 260 -3.29 -12.90 8.51
CA PRO A 260 -2.48 -12.01 9.33
C PRO A 260 -1.37 -11.37 8.49
N TRP A 261 -1.23 -10.07 8.58
CA TRP A 261 -0.31 -9.29 7.72
C TRP A 261 1.15 -9.77 7.82
N TYR A 262 1.57 -10.31 8.96
CA TYR A 262 2.92 -10.86 9.18
C TYR A 262 3.12 -12.24 8.54
N GLU A 263 2.06 -12.89 8.07
CA GLU A 263 2.11 -14.17 7.34
C GLU A 263 2.17 -13.97 5.81
N LEU A 264 1.82 -12.79 5.33
CA LEU A 264 1.82 -12.48 3.90
C LEU A 264 3.18 -12.72 3.20
N PRO A 265 4.35 -12.39 3.81
CA PRO A 265 5.66 -12.71 3.21
C PRO A 265 5.85 -14.20 2.91
N ILE A 266 5.30 -15.08 3.76
CA ILE A 266 5.39 -16.53 3.57
C ILE A 266 4.59 -16.96 2.33
N ILE A 267 3.40 -16.39 2.14
CA ILE A 267 2.57 -16.67 0.96
C ILE A 267 3.27 -16.19 -0.32
N TYR A 268 3.94 -15.02 -0.30
CA TYR A 268 4.79 -14.61 -1.41
C TYR A 268 5.89 -15.65 -1.69
N HIS A 269 6.60 -16.12 -0.68
CA HIS A 269 7.64 -17.14 -0.85
C HIS A 269 7.14 -18.50 -1.34
N MET A 270 5.85 -18.83 -1.12
CA MET A 270 5.22 -20.05 -1.61
C MET A 270 4.81 -19.94 -3.08
N SER A 271 4.48 -18.75 -3.57
CA SER A 271 3.98 -18.54 -4.93
C SER A 271 5.06 -18.70 -6.01
N GLN A 272 4.63 -18.93 -7.26
CA GLN A 272 5.48 -18.83 -8.45
C GLN A 272 5.81 -17.36 -8.79
N GLY A 273 4.89 -16.44 -8.50
CA GLY A 273 5.04 -15.03 -8.71
C GLY A 273 3.77 -14.25 -8.40
N LEU A 274 3.87 -12.93 -8.40
CA LEU A 274 2.74 -12.01 -8.23
C LEU A 274 2.14 -11.64 -9.59
N VAL A 275 0.81 -11.66 -9.71
CA VAL A 275 0.07 -11.06 -10.82
C VAL A 275 -0.71 -9.86 -10.31
N TYR A 276 -0.32 -8.67 -10.75
CA TYR A 276 -0.86 -7.40 -10.27
C TYR A 276 -1.27 -6.48 -11.43
N PRO A 277 -2.36 -6.81 -12.16
CA PRO A 277 -2.75 -6.15 -13.41
C PRO A 277 -3.56 -4.89 -13.18
N SER A 278 -3.24 -4.11 -12.15
CA SER A 278 -3.98 -2.90 -11.77
C SER A 278 -4.02 -1.87 -12.89
N LEU A 279 -5.16 -1.21 -13.06
CA LEU A 279 -5.32 -0.12 -14.04
C LEU A 279 -4.67 1.18 -13.58
N TYR A 280 -4.60 1.38 -12.28
CA TYR A 280 -3.97 2.57 -11.67
C TYR A 280 -3.63 2.32 -10.20
N GLU A 281 -2.44 2.76 -9.79
CA GLU A 281 -1.97 2.77 -8.39
C GLU A 281 -1.18 4.05 -8.10
N GLY A 282 -1.21 4.49 -6.83
CA GLY A 282 -0.35 5.58 -6.39
C GLY A 282 1.09 5.14 -6.19
N PHE A 283 1.31 3.85 -5.83
CA PHE A 283 2.65 3.25 -5.72
C PHE A 283 2.67 1.79 -6.19
N GLY A 284 1.98 0.87 -5.50
CA GLY A 284 2.02 -0.56 -5.81
C GLY A 284 2.87 -1.35 -4.80
N LEU A 285 2.58 -1.21 -3.51
CA LEU A 285 3.26 -1.95 -2.44
C LEU A 285 3.40 -3.46 -2.72
N PRO A 286 2.38 -4.18 -3.24
CA PRO A 286 2.51 -5.60 -3.55
C PRO A 286 3.64 -5.94 -4.52
N ILE A 287 3.95 -5.05 -5.47
CA ILE A 287 5.10 -5.22 -6.39
C ILE A 287 6.39 -5.21 -5.59
N LEU A 288 6.58 -4.19 -4.74
CA LEU A 288 7.77 -4.07 -3.90
C LEU A 288 7.93 -5.26 -2.93
N GLU A 289 6.82 -5.73 -2.34
CA GLU A 289 6.76 -6.87 -1.43
C GLU A 289 7.19 -8.18 -2.14
N ALA A 290 6.66 -8.43 -3.35
CA ALA A 290 7.04 -9.58 -4.16
C ALA A 290 8.52 -9.55 -4.56
N LEU A 291 9.01 -8.40 -5.04
CA LEU A 291 10.42 -8.21 -5.39
C LEU A 291 11.33 -8.41 -4.17
N ARG A 292 10.93 -7.96 -2.99
CA ARG A 292 11.68 -8.16 -1.74
C ARG A 292 11.74 -9.65 -1.35
N CYS A 293 10.70 -10.43 -1.66
CA CYS A 293 10.68 -11.89 -1.51
C CYS A 293 11.40 -12.62 -2.67
N GLY A 294 12.01 -11.90 -3.61
CA GLY A 294 12.71 -12.46 -4.77
C GLY A 294 11.78 -13.19 -5.74
N LYS A 295 10.52 -12.76 -5.85
CA LYS A 295 9.52 -13.38 -6.72
C LYS A 295 9.33 -12.61 -8.02
N PRO A 296 9.11 -13.31 -9.15
CA PRO A 296 8.67 -12.70 -10.39
C PRO A 296 7.38 -11.90 -10.20
N VAL A 297 7.27 -10.79 -10.91
CA VAL A 297 6.09 -9.92 -10.88
C VAL A 297 5.60 -9.66 -12.29
N ILE A 298 4.34 -9.98 -12.54
CA ILE A 298 3.59 -9.56 -13.72
C ILE A 298 2.76 -8.36 -13.30
N THR A 299 2.96 -7.21 -13.93
CA THR A 299 2.23 -6.00 -13.58
C THR A 299 1.96 -5.12 -14.80
N SER A 300 1.10 -4.14 -14.62
CA SER A 300 0.70 -3.20 -15.65
C SER A 300 1.85 -2.25 -16.04
N ASN A 301 1.87 -1.86 -17.31
CA ASN A 301 2.75 -0.81 -17.84
C ASN A 301 2.24 0.61 -17.57
N LEU A 302 1.24 0.78 -16.69
CA LEU A 302 0.55 2.05 -16.41
C LEU A 302 0.90 2.62 -15.03
N SER A 303 0.67 3.92 -14.87
CA SER A 303 0.75 4.64 -13.59
C SER A 303 2.14 4.47 -12.91
N SER A 304 2.18 4.21 -11.61
CA SER A 304 3.43 4.03 -10.85
C SER A 304 4.07 2.64 -10.98
N MET A 305 3.40 1.64 -11.58
CA MET A 305 3.92 0.28 -11.66
C MET A 305 5.28 0.16 -12.36
N PRO A 306 5.55 0.85 -13.50
CA PRO A 306 6.87 0.84 -14.13
C PRO A 306 7.97 1.46 -13.25
N GLU A 307 7.65 2.50 -12.49
CA GLU A 307 8.56 3.17 -11.56
C GLU A 307 9.00 2.22 -10.43
N VAL A 308 8.04 1.46 -9.88
CA VAL A 308 8.28 0.51 -8.78
C VAL A 308 8.95 -0.77 -9.29
N GLY A 309 8.49 -1.29 -10.42
CA GLY A 309 8.96 -2.56 -10.98
C GLY A 309 10.34 -2.48 -11.63
N GLY A 310 10.66 -1.38 -12.31
CA GLY A 310 11.90 -1.23 -13.09
C GLY A 310 12.10 -2.43 -14.02
N ASP A 311 13.34 -2.85 -14.19
CA ASP A 311 13.70 -3.99 -15.05
C ASP A 311 13.44 -5.37 -14.42
N ALA A 312 12.86 -5.38 -13.19
CA ALA A 312 12.62 -6.60 -12.42
C ALA A 312 11.20 -7.16 -12.60
N CYS A 313 10.36 -6.54 -13.44
CA CYS A 313 8.98 -6.97 -13.68
C CYS A 313 8.72 -7.29 -15.14
N ILE A 314 7.72 -8.15 -15.37
CA ILE A 314 7.12 -8.39 -16.67
C ILE A 314 5.94 -7.42 -16.80
N PHE A 315 6.07 -6.48 -17.73
CA PHE A 315 5.02 -5.49 -17.98
C PHE A 315 4.05 -5.98 -19.05
N ILE A 316 2.75 -5.79 -18.77
CA ILE A 316 1.65 -6.15 -19.67
C ILE A 316 0.72 -4.96 -19.87
N ASP A 317 0.00 -4.96 -20.98
CA ASP A 317 -1.23 -4.17 -21.09
C ASP A 317 -2.31 -4.82 -20.21
N PRO A 318 -2.74 -4.16 -19.12
CA PRO A 318 -3.72 -4.76 -18.21
C PRO A 318 -5.11 -4.91 -18.85
N THR A 319 -5.33 -4.38 -20.06
CA THR A 319 -6.57 -4.54 -20.81
C THR A 319 -6.54 -5.74 -21.77
N ASN A 320 -5.39 -6.37 -21.95
CA ASN A 320 -5.17 -7.50 -22.84
C ASN A 320 -5.10 -8.82 -22.05
N VAL A 321 -6.14 -9.66 -22.17
CA VAL A 321 -6.26 -10.93 -21.46
C VAL A 321 -5.19 -11.91 -21.89
N GLU A 322 -4.88 -11.93 -23.18
CA GLU A 322 -3.89 -12.82 -23.80
C GLU A 322 -2.46 -12.49 -23.31
N GLU A 323 -2.13 -11.21 -23.15
CA GLU A 323 -0.84 -10.81 -22.56
C GLU A 323 -0.71 -11.22 -21.10
N ILE A 324 -1.78 -11.08 -20.31
CA ILE A 324 -1.79 -11.54 -18.91
C ILE A 324 -1.56 -13.06 -18.88
N SER A 325 -2.28 -13.80 -19.71
CA SER A 325 -2.16 -15.25 -19.83
C SER A 325 -0.76 -15.70 -20.25
N ALA A 326 -0.22 -15.09 -21.30
CA ALA A 326 1.11 -15.39 -21.80
C ALA A 326 2.21 -15.10 -20.75
N ALA A 327 2.07 -14.01 -19.98
CA ALA A 327 3.00 -13.68 -18.91
C ALA A 327 2.92 -14.71 -17.76
N ILE A 328 1.72 -15.18 -17.38
CA ILE A 328 1.55 -16.26 -16.39
C ILE A 328 2.25 -17.52 -16.86
N ASN A 329 2.04 -17.94 -18.11
CA ASN A 329 2.72 -19.10 -18.70
C ASN A 329 4.23 -18.94 -18.68
N PHE A 330 4.73 -17.74 -19.01
CA PHE A 330 6.15 -17.45 -19.06
C PHE A 330 6.85 -17.68 -17.71
N ILE A 331 6.26 -17.26 -16.60
CA ILE A 331 6.85 -17.50 -15.26
C ILE A 331 6.79 -18.95 -14.80
N TYR A 332 5.81 -19.74 -15.28
CA TYR A 332 5.72 -21.17 -14.94
C TYR A 332 6.76 -22.04 -15.67
N TYR A 333 7.08 -21.70 -16.89
CA TYR A 333 7.91 -22.57 -17.74
C TYR A 333 9.35 -22.06 -17.92
N ASN A 334 9.69 -20.88 -17.36
CA ASN A 334 11.02 -20.32 -17.49
C ASN A 334 11.73 -20.25 -16.12
N LEU A 335 12.37 -21.36 -15.72
CA LEU A 335 13.09 -21.45 -14.45
C LEU A 335 14.32 -20.53 -14.38
N GLU A 336 14.98 -20.24 -15.50
CA GLU A 336 16.13 -19.34 -15.56
C GLU A 336 15.74 -17.87 -15.27
N LEU A 337 14.54 -17.50 -15.69
CA LEU A 337 13.96 -16.18 -15.42
C LEU A 337 13.91 -15.86 -13.93
N ALA A 338 13.59 -16.84 -13.08
CA ALA A 338 13.50 -16.61 -11.65
C ALA A 338 14.83 -16.14 -11.04
N ALA A 339 15.95 -16.67 -11.51
CA ALA A 339 17.29 -16.26 -11.06
C ALA A 339 17.67 -14.86 -11.59
N GLU A 340 17.35 -14.57 -12.84
CA GLU A 340 17.58 -13.26 -13.47
C GLU A 340 16.75 -12.17 -12.77
N ILE A 341 15.45 -12.41 -12.61
CA ILE A 341 14.55 -11.47 -11.92
C ILE A 341 14.99 -11.24 -10.49
N LYS A 342 15.41 -12.27 -9.76
CA LYS A 342 15.92 -12.12 -8.40
C LYS A 342 17.10 -11.15 -8.35
N THR A 343 18.02 -11.23 -9.29
CA THR A 343 19.17 -10.32 -9.37
C THR A 343 18.73 -8.88 -9.66
N LYS A 344 17.84 -8.69 -10.65
CA LYS A 344 17.27 -7.37 -10.99
C LYS A 344 16.46 -6.80 -9.83
N ALA A 345 15.66 -7.64 -9.14
CA ALA A 345 14.88 -7.26 -7.98
C ALA A 345 15.77 -6.73 -6.84
N MET A 346 16.86 -7.43 -6.53
CA MET A 346 17.82 -6.99 -5.52
C MET A 346 18.41 -5.61 -5.80
N HIS A 347 18.64 -5.28 -7.09
CA HIS A 347 19.07 -3.94 -7.48
C HIS A 347 17.92 -2.92 -7.36
N GLN A 348 16.73 -3.24 -7.89
CA GLN A 348 15.59 -2.32 -7.91
C GLN A 348 15.12 -1.93 -6.50
N ILE A 349 15.04 -2.89 -5.57
CA ILE A 349 14.57 -2.62 -4.19
C ILE A 349 15.49 -1.67 -3.42
N GLN A 350 16.76 -1.48 -3.82
CA GLN A 350 17.65 -0.51 -3.17
C GLN A 350 17.16 0.94 -3.29
N LYS A 351 16.31 1.25 -4.27
CA LYS A 351 15.66 2.56 -4.39
C LYS A 351 14.68 2.81 -3.24
N PHE A 352 14.07 1.74 -2.71
CA PHE A 352 13.01 1.74 -1.71
C PHE A 352 13.51 1.30 -0.32
N ASN A 353 14.83 1.34 -0.11
CA ASN A 353 15.46 0.93 1.15
C ASN A 353 14.89 1.73 2.33
N PRO A 354 14.56 1.06 3.47
CA PRO A 354 13.97 1.73 4.64
C PRO A 354 14.77 2.90 5.18
N GLN A 355 16.09 2.80 5.21
CA GLN A 355 16.97 3.87 5.68
C GLN A 355 16.93 5.09 4.75
N LYS A 356 16.91 4.88 3.43
CA LYS A 356 16.78 5.97 2.45
C LYS A 356 15.43 6.67 2.56
N MET A 357 14.37 5.90 2.75
CA MET A 357 13.02 6.44 2.93
C MET A 357 12.95 7.33 4.17
N THR A 358 13.40 6.82 5.33
CA THR A 358 13.39 7.58 6.58
C THR A 358 14.31 8.80 6.52
N GLN A 359 15.48 8.68 5.88
CA GLN A 359 16.38 9.81 5.68
C GLN A 359 15.69 10.93 4.90
N LYS A 360 15.10 10.61 3.75
CA LYS A 360 14.37 11.60 2.94
C LYS A 360 13.22 12.24 3.72
N MET A 361 12.47 11.44 4.50
CA MET A 361 11.39 11.96 5.33
C MET A 361 11.90 12.94 6.39
N MET A 362 12.98 12.59 7.09
CA MET A 362 13.62 13.46 8.07
C MET A 362 14.21 14.71 7.45
N ASP A 363 14.79 14.61 6.24
CA ASP A 363 15.29 15.78 5.51
C ASP A 363 14.15 16.77 5.22
N VAL A 364 12.97 16.28 4.81
CA VAL A 364 11.79 17.14 4.66
C VAL A 364 11.41 17.79 5.99
N TYR A 365 11.28 17.01 7.08
CA TYR A 365 10.91 17.60 8.38
C TYR A 365 11.91 18.67 8.85
N ARG A 366 13.21 18.45 8.64
CA ARG A 366 14.27 19.38 9.06
C ARG A 366 14.41 20.62 8.16
N SER A 367 13.89 20.57 6.94
CA SER A 367 13.91 21.70 6.00
C SER A 367 12.80 22.74 6.24
N LEU A 368 11.82 22.43 7.08
CA LEU A 368 10.68 23.29 7.40
C LEU A 368 10.96 24.24 8.56
#